data_38fc781d0bf430108ea22628c8dc095e
#
_entry.id   38fc781d0bf430108ea22628c8dc095e
#
_cell.length_a   1.000
_cell.length_b   1.000
_cell.length_c   1.000
_cell.angle_alpha   90.00
_cell.angle_beta   90.00
_cell.angle_gamma   90.00
#
_symmetry.space_group_name_H-M   'P 1'
#
loop_
_entity.id
_entity.type
_entity.pdbx_description
1 polymer ?
#
loop_
_entity_poly.entity_id
_entity_poly.type
_entity_poly.pdbx_seq_one_letter_code
_entity_poly.pdbx_strand_id
1 'polypeptide(L)' 'MINIALLGLGRIGVMHGKNLMRNRDFNLKYVYDLNKKLTQKISKELKSNPIFNPSVAFKDKNIDAIFIASTTATHIKLIL' A
#
# COMPACT_ATOMS: atom_id res chain seq x y z
N MET A 1 -4.97 -6.89 14.06
CA MET A 1 -5.05 -6.51 12.64
C MET A 1 -3.69 -6.06 12.17
N ILE A 2 -3.28 -6.53 11.01
CA ILE A 2 -1.97 -6.21 10.45
C ILE A 2 -2.10 -4.97 9.58
N ASN A 3 -1.37 -3.92 9.90
CA ASN A 3 -1.40 -2.66 9.16
C ASN A 3 -0.36 -2.70 8.05
N ILE A 4 -0.81 -2.45 6.81
CA ILE A 4 0.01 -2.58 5.62
C ILE A 4 0.04 -1.26 4.85
N ALA A 5 1.20 -0.94 4.30
CA ALA A 5 1.36 0.09 3.31
C ALA A 5 1.65 -0.56 1.95
N LEU A 6 0.96 -0.12 0.92
CA LEU A 6 1.16 -0.60 -0.45
C LEU A 6 1.87 0.48 -1.25
N LEU A 7 3.07 0.17 -1.73
CA LEU A 7 3.88 1.05 -2.55
C LEU A 7 3.92 0.51 -3.98
N GLY A 8 3.39 1.28 -4.91
CA GLY A 8 3.27 0.89 -6.30
C GLY A 8 1.82 0.52 -6.64
N LEU A 9 1.20 1.33 -7.50
CA LEU A 9 -0.21 1.21 -7.83
C LEU A 9 -0.45 0.93 -9.31
N GLY A 10 0.48 0.22 -9.95
CA GLY A 10 0.24 -0.34 -11.26
C GLY A 10 -0.79 -1.47 -11.18
N ARG A 11 -1.04 -2.14 -12.31
CA ARG A 11 -2.06 -3.20 -12.38
C ARG A 11 -1.90 -4.25 -11.29
N ILE A 12 -0.68 -4.75 -11.10
CA ILE A 12 -0.39 -5.78 -10.09
C ILE A 12 -0.56 -5.23 -8.68
N GLY A 13 -0.09 -3.99 -8.44
CA GLY A 13 -0.24 -3.34 -7.14
C GLY A 13 -1.69 -3.18 -6.74
N VAL A 14 -2.54 -2.72 -7.66
CA VAL A 14 -3.98 -2.56 -7.41
C VAL A 14 -4.64 -3.90 -7.15
N MET A 15 -4.25 -4.94 -7.87
CA MET A 15 -4.76 -6.29 -7.64
C MET A 15 -4.46 -6.77 -6.21
N HIS A 16 -3.23 -6.59 -5.76
CA HIS A 16 -2.85 -6.93 -4.39
C HIS A 16 -3.59 -6.08 -3.37
N GLY A 17 -3.75 -4.78 -3.65
CA GLY A 17 -4.50 -3.88 -2.77
C GLY A 17 -5.94 -4.32 -2.58
N LYS A 18 -6.61 -4.74 -3.63
CA LYS A 18 -7.98 -5.25 -3.56
C LYS A 18 -8.06 -6.52 -2.72
N ASN A 19 -7.09 -7.42 -2.88
CA ASN A 19 -7.04 -8.64 -2.09
C ASN A 19 -6.81 -8.34 -0.61
N LEU A 20 -5.90 -7.42 -0.30
CA LEU A 20 -5.64 -7.01 1.08
C LEU A 20 -6.86 -6.34 1.71
N MET A 21 -7.53 -5.48 0.97
CA MET A 21 -8.72 -4.78 1.46
C MET A 21 -9.87 -5.74 1.82
N ARG A 22 -9.97 -6.86 1.12
CA ARG A 22 -11.03 -7.84 1.34
C ARG A 22 -10.75 -8.77 2.51
N ASN A 23 -9.51 -8.83 2.98
CA ASN A 23 -9.13 -9.72 4.07
C ASN A 23 -9.24 -8.98 5.40
N ARG A 24 -10.04 -9.51 6.32
CA ARG A 24 -10.29 -8.87 7.62
C ARG A 24 -9.08 -8.81 8.53
N ASP A 25 -8.07 -9.65 8.29
CA ASP A 25 -6.87 -9.67 9.11
C ASP A 25 -5.92 -8.53 8.77
N PHE A 26 -6.15 -7.85 7.64
CA PHE A 26 -5.30 -6.76 7.17
C PHE A 26 -6.04 -5.44 7.15
N ASN A 27 -5.30 -4.39 7.47
CA ASN A 27 -5.74 -3.01 7.30
C ASN A 27 -4.79 -2.34 6.32
N LEU A 28 -5.27 -2.03 5.11
CA LEU A 28 -4.50 -1.30 4.13
C LEU A 28 -4.53 0.18 4.52
N LYS A 29 -3.50 0.60 5.24
CA LYS A 29 -3.45 1.94 5.83
C LYS A 29 -3.03 3.01 4.84
N TYR A 30 -1.99 2.72 4.05
CA TYR A 30 -1.44 3.69 3.09
C TYR A 30 -1.29 3.09 1.72
N VAL A 31 -1.47 3.94 0.70
CA VAL A 31 -1.11 3.63 -0.68
C VAL A 31 -0.25 4.75 -1.24
N TYR A 32 0.71 4.38 -2.07
CA TYR A 32 1.66 5.32 -2.66
C TYR A 32 2.04 4.91 -4.07
N ASP A 33 2.16 5.89 -4.96
CA ASP A 33 2.78 5.75 -6.27
C ASP A 33 3.46 7.07 -6.63
N LEU A 34 4.47 7.02 -7.49
CA LEU A 34 5.10 8.22 -8.02
C LEU A 34 4.12 9.11 -8.75
N ASN A 35 3.11 8.52 -9.36
CA ASN A 35 2.03 9.26 -10.02
C ASN A 35 1.00 9.72 -8.97
N LYS A 36 1.00 11.00 -8.67
CA LYS A 36 0.12 11.57 -7.64
C LYS A 36 -1.36 11.40 -7.95
N LYS A 37 -1.75 11.57 -9.22
CA LYS A 37 -3.15 11.42 -9.62
C LYS A 37 -3.60 9.97 -9.44
N LEU A 38 -2.75 9.03 -9.79
CA LEU A 38 -3.02 7.61 -9.61
C LEU A 38 -3.15 7.27 -8.12
N THR A 39 -2.26 7.81 -7.28
CA THR A 39 -2.31 7.63 -5.83
C THR A 39 -3.66 8.10 -5.27
N GLN A 40 -4.11 9.28 -5.66
CA GLN A 40 -5.39 9.82 -5.21
C GLN A 40 -6.58 8.97 -5.67
N LYS A 41 -6.57 8.56 -6.94
CA LYS A 41 -7.63 7.74 -7.51
C LYS A 41 -7.74 6.39 -6.81
N ILE A 42 -6.63 5.69 -6.70
CA ILE A 42 -6.60 4.33 -6.15
C ILE A 42 -6.86 4.33 -4.65
N SER A 43 -6.42 5.36 -3.92
CA SER A 43 -6.70 5.45 -2.49
C SER A 43 -8.21 5.44 -2.21
N LYS A 44 -8.99 6.09 -3.06
CA LYS A 44 -10.45 6.10 -2.93
C LYS A 44 -11.04 4.72 -3.22
N GLU A 45 -10.56 4.04 -4.25
CA GLU A 45 -11.03 2.72 -4.62
C GLU A 45 -10.72 1.68 -3.54
N LEU A 46 -9.55 1.79 -2.92
CA LEU A 46 -9.09 0.86 -1.90
C LEU A 46 -9.45 1.30 -0.48
N LYS A 47 -10.13 2.43 -0.33
CA LYS A 47 -10.52 2.99 0.98
C LYS A 47 -9.33 3.14 1.91
N SER A 48 -8.23 3.65 1.38
CA SER A 48 -6.96 3.79 2.06
C SER A 48 -6.47 5.23 2.00
N ASN A 49 -5.47 5.57 2.80
CA ASN A 49 -4.94 6.92 2.85
C ASN A 49 -3.85 7.10 1.79
N PRO A 50 -3.97 8.10 0.91
CA PRO A 50 -2.91 8.39 -0.04
C PRO A 50 -1.75 9.05 0.68
N ILE A 51 -0.53 8.63 0.37
CA ILE A 51 0.67 9.34 0.80
C ILE A 51 1.48 9.71 -0.43
N PHE A 52 2.19 10.83 -0.34
CA PHE A 52 2.94 11.37 -1.47
C PHE A 52 4.45 11.32 -1.22
N ASN A 53 4.82 10.73 -0.10
CA ASN A 53 6.20 10.45 0.26
C ASN A 53 6.24 9.09 0.94
N PRO A 54 6.97 8.11 0.40
CA PRO A 54 6.99 6.77 0.99
C PRO A 54 7.56 6.74 2.41
N SER A 55 8.34 7.75 2.81
CA SER A 55 8.88 7.81 4.17
C SER A 55 7.79 7.87 5.23
N VAL A 56 6.60 8.35 4.91
CA VAL A 56 5.47 8.35 5.84
C VAL A 56 5.18 6.93 6.33
N ALA A 57 5.16 5.97 5.41
CA ALA A 57 4.95 4.57 5.76
C ALA A 57 6.11 3.98 6.57
N PHE A 58 7.34 4.30 6.17
CA PHE A 58 8.53 3.78 6.85
C PHE A 58 8.68 4.32 8.27
N LYS A 59 8.19 5.52 8.54
CA LYS A 59 8.29 6.15 9.86
C LYS A 59 7.10 5.84 10.77
N ASP A 60 6.04 5.29 10.24
CA ASP A 60 4.85 5.00 11.02
C ASP A 60 5.07 3.71 11.85
N LYS A 61 5.14 3.86 13.16
CA LYS A 61 5.38 2.75 14.08
C LYS A 61 4.26 1.70 14.09
N ASN A 62 3.09 2.06 13.57
CA ASN A 62 1.94 1.16 13.53
C ASN A 62 1.86 0.37 12.22
N ILE A 63 2.78 0.58 11.30
CA ILE A 63 2.87 -0.22 10.08
C ILE A 63 3.63 -1.51 10.38
N ASP A 64 3.01 -2.64 10.09
CA ASP A 64 3.58 -3.97 10.35
C ASP A 64 4.29 -4.55 9.12
N ALA A 65 3.83 -4.17 7.91
CA ALA A 65 4.41 -4.67 6.67
C ALA A 65 4.30 -3.62 5.58
N ILE A 66 5.29 -3.61 4.70
CA ILE A 66 5.29 -2.77 3.50
C ILE A 66 5.32 -3.68 2.29
N PHE A 67 4.32 -3.55 1.44
CA PHE A 67 4.16 -4.32 0.23
C PHE A 67 4.62 -3.46 -0.94
N ILE A 68 5.74 -3.83 -1.56
CA ILE A 68 6.30 -3.09 -2.68
C ILE A 68 5.99 -3.83 -3.97
N ALA A 69 5.13 -3.26 -4.80
CA ALA A 69 4.76 -3.82 -6.09
C ALA A 69 5.47 -3.05 -7.20
N SER A 70 6.30 -3.72 -7.96
CA SER A 70 6.97 -3.15 -9.12
C SER A 70 6.47 -3.82 -10.40
N THR A 71 6.89 -3.30 -11.54
CA THR A 71 6.51 -3.88 -12.84
C THR A 71 7.08 -5.27 -13.07
N THR A 72 8.16 -5.62 -12.37
CA THR A 72 8.89 -6.88 -12.58
C THR A 72 8.81 -7.82 -11.40
N ALA A 73 8.53 -7.32 -10.20
CA ALA A 73 8.55 -8.15 -8.99
C ALA A 73 7.71 -7.53 -7.90
N THR A 74 7.27 -8.37 -6.96
CA THR A 74 6.59 -7.93 -5.75
C THR A 74 7.48 -8.27 -4.56
N HIS A 75 7.66 -7.30 -3.68
CA HIS A 75 8.46 -7.46 -2.47
C HIS A 75 7.61 -7.15 -1.25
N ILE A 76 7.79 -7.94 -0.22
CA ILE A 76 7.14 -7.69 1.06
C ILE A 76 8.23 -7.47 2.10
N LYS A 77 8.18 -6.32 2.77
CA LYS A 77 9.08 -6.00 3.86
C LYS A 77 8.30 -6.06 5.16
N LEU A 78 8.67 -6.97 6.03
CA LEU A 78 8.09 -7.06 7.36
C LEU A 78 8.85 -6.15 8.31
N ILE A 79 8.11 -5.45 9.15
CA ILE A 79 8.67 -4.58 10.17
C ILE A 79 8.40 -5.24 11.51
N LEU A 80 9.46 -5.75 12.11
CA LEU A 80 9.39 -6.51 13.37
C LEU A 80 9.82 -5.66 14.55
#